data_29945d4ca87aa6e9be3e5f15b80c818d
#
_entry.id   29945d4ca87aa6e9be3e5f15b80c818d
#
_cell.length_a   1.000
_cell.length_b   1.000
_cell.length_c   1.000
_cell.angle_alpha   90.00
_cell.angle_beta   90.00
_cell.angle_gamma   90.00
#
_symmetry.space_group_name_H-M   'P 1'
#
loop_
_entity.id
_entity.type
_entity.pdbx_description
1 polymer ?
#
loop_
_entity_poly.entity_id
_entity_poly.type
_entity_poly.pdbx_seq_one_letter_code
_entity_poly.pdbx_strand_id
1 'polypeptide(L)'
;VQMEAEFKYRAEALVKEGILSEYYITNADGDVSKQIADFKDLMTKGVDAIVITAASSSALSPVCEEAIDAGIVVISFDSLVDTDKVTGKVSCDDQEFGRIGAKFIAEQIGGKGDVVILNGIAGSTCSENRYLGAKEIFDQYPDIKIVNETDADWDYAKAKVAVEALIGSNQHIDAIWSQGGAMTQAAVDAYNEAGWALVPMSGEGSNGFLKVWKENKEGGFISICPWYPTYISTVAMDQALRALNGETIEAMYTLPSASITEDDIDTYYSPELPESYWVITNLNDEQINEIFK
;
A
#
# COMPACT_ATOMS: atom_id res chain seq x y z
N VAL A 1 -6.07 1.08 -9.37
CA VAL A 1 -7.31 1.81 -9.76
C VAL A 1 -7.36 3.19 -9.10
N GLN A 2 -7.41 3.32 -7.76
CA GLN A 2 -7.64 4.63 -7.12
C GLN A 2 -6.44 5.59 -7.26
N MET A 3 -5.20 5.13 -7.03
CA MET A 3 -3.98 5.94 -7.28
C MET A 3 -3.91 6.44 -8.73
N GLU A 4 -4.30 5.58 -9.70
CA GLU A 4 -4.36 5.96 -11.11
C GLU A 4 -5.43 7.02 -11.37
N ALA A 5 -6.61 6.90 -10.75
CA ALA A 5 -7.67 7.89 -10.86
C ALA A 5 -7.25 9.25 -10.27
N GLU A 6 -6.61 9.26 -9.09
CA GLU A 6 -6.09 10.49 -8.49
C GLU A 6 -5.03 11.17 -9.40
N PHE A 7 -4.11 10.36 -9.94
CA PHE A 7 -3.14 10.85 -10.91
C PHE A 7 -3.84 11.46 -12.14
N LYS A 8 -4.84 10.77 -12.69
CA LYS A 8 -5.61 11.23 -13.84
C LYS A 8 -6.29 12.58 -13.58
N TYR A 9 -7.06 12.69 -12.50
CA TYR A 9 -7.74 13.94 -12.15
C TYR A 9 -6.77 15.11 -11.96
N ARG A 10 -5.63 14.86 -11.32
CA ARG A 10 -4.58 15.85 -11.16
C ARG A 10 -3.99 16.26 -12.51
N ALA A 11 -3.68 15.30 -13.39
CA ALA A 11 -3.17 15.56 -14.73
C ALA A 11 -4.16 16.37 -15.58
N GLU A 12 -5.45 15.99 -15.57
CA GLU A 12 -6.51 16.72 -16.30
C GLU A 12 -6.65 18.17 -15.83
N ALA A 13 -6.55 18.40 -14.51
CA ALA A 13 -6.55 19.76 -13.96
C ALA A 13 -5.34 20.57 -14.47
N LEU A 14 -4.15 19.99 -14.47
CA LEU A 14 -2.92 20.63 -14.95
C LEU A 14 -2.95 20.91 -16.47
N VAL A 15 -3.57 20.03 -17.26
CA VAL A 15 -3.80 20.29 -18.70
C VAL A 15 -4.76 21.48 -18.89
N LYS A 16 -5.85 21.52 -18.12
CA LYS A 16 -6.81 22.63 -18.16
C LYS A 16 -6.20 23.97 -17.75
N GLU A 17 -5.26 23.93 -16.80
CA GLU A 17 -4.49 25.11 -16.36
C GLU A 17 -3.38 25.52 -17.35
N GLY A 18 -3.09 24.70 -18.37
CA GLY A 18 -2.04 24.94 -19.35
C GLY A 18 -0.62 24.68 -18.82
N ILE A 19 -0.51 23.95 -17.70
CA ILE A 19 0.78 23.56 -17.10
C ILE A 19 1.33 22.32 -17.82
N LEU A 20 0.47 21.34 -18.13
CA LEU A 20 0.78 20.19 -18.98
C LEU A 20 0.16 20.40 -20.38
N SER A 21 0.88 19.98 -21.42
CA SER A 21 0.33 19.91 -22.78
C SER A 21 -0.52 18.65 -22.98
N GLU A 22 -0.05 17.54 -22.45
CA GLU A 22 -0.70 16.22 -22.51
C GLU A 22 -0.15 15.28 -21.42
N TYR A 23 -0.81 14.17 -21.22
CA TYR A 23 -0.35 13.09 -20.34
C TYR A 23 -0.75 11.72 -20.89
N TYR A 24 -0.06 10.70 -20.46
CA TYR A 24 -0.31 9.30 -20.81
C TYR A 24 -0.37 8.47 -19.54
N ILE A 25 -1.25 7.46 -19.51
CA ILE A 25 -1.29 6.45 -18.45
C ILE A 25 -1.19 5.08 -19.11
N THR A 26 -0.32 4.23 -18.57
CA THR A 26 -0.18 2.83 -18.98
C THR A 26 -0.34 1.94 -17.75
N ASN A 27 -0.94 0.77 -17.93
CA ASN A 27 -1.09 -0.23 -16.89
C ASN A 27 -0.61 -1.58 -17.42
N ALA A 28 0.37 -2.15 -16.75
CA ALA A 28 0.99 -3.42 -17.14
C ALA A 28 0.36 -4.63 -16.41
N ASP A 29 -0.58 -4.42 -15.48
CA ASP A 29 -1.21 -5.48 -14.68
C ASP A 29 -0.21 -6.42 -14.00
N GLY A 30 0.93 -5.87 -13.52
CA GLY A 30 2.00 -6.64 -12.89
C GLY A 30 2.96 -7.35 -13.85
N ASP A 31 2.74 -7.27 -15.17
CA ASP A 31 3.66 -7.85 -16.17
C ASP A 31 4.88 -6.93 -16.35
N VAL A 32 6.03 -7.38 -15.84
CA VAL A 32 7.31 -6.66 -15.91
C VAL A 32 7.75 -6.39 -17.35
N SER A 33 7.58 -7.35 -18.25
CA SER A 33 8.00 -7.20 -19.65
C SER A 33 7.15 -6.16 -20.37
N LYS A 34 5.83 -6.18 -20.11
CA LYS A 34 4.91 -5.17 -20.63
C LYS A 34 5.24 -3.79 -20.07
N GLN A 35 5.53 -3.68 -18.77
CA GLN A 35 5.88 -2.38 -18.15
C GLN A 35 7.16 -1.79 -18.77
N ILE A 36 8.19 -2.62 -19.03
CA ILE A 36 9.41 -2.17 -19.71
C ILE A 36 9.09 -1.69 -21.15
N ALA A 37 8.22 -2.40 -21.88
CA ALA A 37 7.81 -2.00 -23.23
C ALA A 37 7.03 -0.67 -23.19
N ASP A 38 6.03 -0.55 -22.33
CA ASP A 38 5.23 0.68 -22.14
C ASP A 38 6.13 1.87 -21.78
N PHE A 39 7.12 1.65 -20.90
CA PHE A 39 8.10 2.68 -20.52
C PHE A 39 8.92 3.17 -21.72
N LYS A 40 9.42 2.26 -22.56
CA LYS A 40 10.17 2.60 -23.79
C LYS A 40 9.29 3.30 -24.83
N ASP A 41 8.03 2.94 -24.93
CA ASP A 41 7.07 3.63 -25.79
C ASP A 41 6.86 5.09 -25.34
N LEU A 42 6.77 5.35 -24.03
CA LEU A 42 6.73 6.72 -23.49
C LEU A 42 8.00 7.51 -23.82
N MET A 43 9.19 6.90 -23.67
CA MET A 43 10.45 7.54 -24.07
C MET A 43 10.44 7.89 -25.58
N THR A 44 9.94 6.98 -26.42
CA THR A 44 9.84 7.21 -27.88
C THR A 44 8.85 8.32 -28.23
N LYS A 45 7.80 8.52 -27.45
CA LYS A 45 6.87 9.65 -27.59
C LYS A 45 7.51 11.00 -27.23
N GLY A 46 8.65 11.00 -26.56
CA GLY A 46 9.38 12.20 -26.18
C GLY A 46 8.75 12.94 -25.01
N VAL A 47 8.28 12.20 -24.00
CA VAL A 47 7.76 12.78 -22.75
C VAL A 47 8.90 13.44 -21.96
N ASP A 48 8.60 14.52 -21.26
CA ASP A 48 9.58 15.25 -20.43
C ASP A 48 9.80 14.55 -19.06
N ALA A 49 8.78 13.82 -18.57
CA ALA A 49 8.85 13.10 -17.30
C ALA A 49 8.09 11.78 -17.35
N ILE A 50 8.55 10.81 -16.56
CA ILE A 50 7.87 9.52 -16.31
C ILE A 50 7.74 9.34 -14.79
N VAL A 51 6.51 9.02 -14.34
CA VAL A 51 6.20 8.69 -12.96
C VAL A 51 5.84 7.20 -12.91
N ILE A 52 6.55 6.40 -12.12
CA ILE A 52 6.44 4.93 -12.15
C ILE A 52 6.27 4.33 -10.75
N THR A 53 5.31 3.41 -10.61
CA THR A 53 5.30 2.37 -9.57
C THR A 53 5.76 1.06 -10.20
N ALA A 54 6.82 0.45 -9.67
CA ALA A 54 7.53 -0.63 -10.35
C ALA A 54 6.92 -2.01 -10.05
N ALA A 55 6.57 -2.78 -11.06
CA ALA A 55 6.18 -4.19 -10.91
C ALA A 55 7.35 -5.09 -10.44
N SER A 56 8.59 -4.65 -10.63
CA SER A 56 9.80 -5.27 -10.09
C SER A 56 10.88 -4.22 -9.91
N SER A 57 11.35 -4.05 -8.68
CA SER A 57 12.34 -3.02 -8.31
C SER A 57 13.63 -3.13 -9.12
N SER A 58 14.18 -4.34 -9.25
CA SER A 58 15.45 -4.58 -9.95
C SER A 58 15.31 -4.59 -11.47
N ALA A 59 14.22 -5.19 -12.01
CA ALA A 59 14.05 -5.35 -13.45
C ALA A 59 13.72 -4.03 -14.17
N LEU A 60 13.07 -3.06 -13.48
CA LEU A 60 12.74 -1.75 -14.04
C LEU A 60 13.88 -0.73 -13.89
N SER A 61 14.86 -0.97 -13.02
CA SER A 61 15.99 -0.05 -12.80
C SER A 61 16.75 0.29 -14.08
N PRO A 62 17.11 -0.67 -14.97
CA PRO A 62 17.87 -0.35 -16.18
C PRO A 62 17.13 0.58 -17.15
N VAL A 63 15.82 0.41 -17.36
CA VAL A 63 15.04 1.27 -18.25
C VAL A 63 14.83 2.66 -17.66
N CYS A 64 14.74 2.79 -16.33
CA CYS A 64 14.72 4.09 -15.67
C CYS A 64 16.04 4.84 -15.87
N GLU A 65 17.18 4.14 -15.74
CA GLU A 65 18.50 4.73 -15.99
C GLU A 65 18.66 5.18 -17.45
N GLU A 66 18.19 4.37 -18.40
CA GLU A 66 18.17 4.73 -19.83
C GLU A 66 17.38 6.03 -20.08
N ALA A 67 16.25 6.22 -19.41
CA ALA A 67 15.45 7.45 -19.51
C ALA A 67 16.19 8.67 -18.90
N ILE A 68 16.82 8.50 -17.74
CA ILE A 68 17.63 9.56 -17.13
C ILE A 68 18.78 9.97 -18.06
N ASP A 69 19.50 9.01 -18.65
CA ASP A 69 20.58 9.25 -19.60
C ASP A 69 20.06 9.98 -20.87
N ALA A 70 18.80 9.80 -21.23
CA ALA A 70 18.11 10.51 -22.32
C ALA A 70 17.61 11.93 -21.90
N GLY A 71 17.78 12.33 -20.64
CA GLY A 71 17.35 13.63 -20.13
C GLY A 71 15.90 13.71 -19.67
N ILE A 72 15.21 12.56 -19.50
CA ILE A 72 13.84 12.48 -19.02
C ILE A 72 13.85 12.48 -17.48
N VAL A 73 13.00 13.28 -16.85
CA VAL A 73 12.78 13.23 -15.40
C VAL A 73 12.07 11.92 -15.05
N VAL A 74 12.61 11.16 -14.09
CA VAL A 74 12.00 9.91 -13.63
C VAL A 74 11.75 10.00 -12.12
N ILE A 75 10.48 9.88 -11.71
CA ILE A 75 10.06 9.77 -10.31
C ILE A 75 9.50 8.37 -10.08
N SER A 76 10.15 7.62 -9.18
CA SER A 76 9.63 6.33 -8.72
C SER A 76 8.81 6.53 -7.46
N PHE A 77 7.62 5.92 -7.38
CA PHE A 77 6.77 6.06 -6.19
C PHE A 77 6.14 4.73 -5.80
N ASP A 78 5.64 4.63 -4.57
CA ASP A 78 5.02 3.42 -4.01
C ASP A 78 5.98 2.22 -4.02
N SER A 79 5.85 1.30 -4.96
CA SER A 79 6.84 0.28 -5.24
C SER A 79 8.03 0.87 -6.01
N LEU A 80 9.14 1.05 -5.30
CA LEU A 80 10.31 1.76 -5.80
C LEU A 80 11.22 0.90 -6.68
N VAL A 81 11.93 1.54 -7.62
CA VAL A 81 13.06 0.93 -8.31
C VAL A 81 14.32 0.93 -7.43
N ASP A 82 15.21 -0.04 -7.61
CA ASP A 82 16.43 -0.20 -6.80
C ASP A 82 17.50 0.86 -7.11
N THR A 83 17.51 1.40 -8.34
CA THR A 83 18.53 2.39 -8.72
C THR A 83 18.34 3.73 -8.03
N ASP A 84 19.44 4.37 -7.61
CA ASP A 84 19.46 5.72 -7.07
C ASP A 84 19.69 6.81 -8.14
N LYS A 85 19.76 6.43 -9.42
CA LYS A 85 19.92 7.40 -10.52
C LYS A 85 18.65 8.12 -10.91
N VAL A 86 17.47 7.64 -10.49
CA VAL A 86 16.21 8.35 -10.75
C VAL A 86 16.24 9.75 -10.14
N THR A 87 15.50 10.68 -10.74
CA THR A 87 15.44 12.08 -10.29
C THR A 87 14.96 12.20 -8.85
N GLY A 88 14.01 11.34 -8.44
CA GLY A 88 13.52 11.28 -7.08
C GLY A 88 12.67 10.04 -6.84
N LYS A 89 12.48 9.74 -5.57
CA LYS A 89 11.61 8.67 -5.08
C LYS A 89 10.56 9.26 -4.14
N VAL A 90 9.35 8.73 -4.17
CA VAL A 90 8.26 9.13 -3.26
C VAL A 90 7.68 7.88 -2.63
N SER A 91 7.70 7.79 -1.31
CA SER A 91 7.15 6.66 -0.57
C SER A 91 6.50 7.10 0.73
N CYS A 92 5.77 6.22 1.37
CA CYS A 92 5.47 6.31 2.78
C CYS A 92 6.64 5.71 3.59
N ASP A 93 6.67 5.94 4.90
CA ASP A 93 7.60 5.19 5.76
C ASP A 93 7.05 3.78 5.99
N ASP A 94 7.35 2.87 5.04
CA ASP A 94 6.90 1.49 5.10
C ASP A 94 7.45 0.74 6.31
N GLN A 95 8.64 1.07 6.80
CA GLN A 95 9.15 0.48 8.02
C GLN A 95 8.36 0.96 9.23
N GLU A 96 7.99 2.26 9.29
CA GLU A 96 7.13 2.77 10.35
C GLU A 96 5.72 2.16 10.28
N PHE A 97 5.16 1.99 9.07
CA PHE A 97 3.92 1.22 8.88
C PHE A 97 4.02 -0.16 9.55
N GLY A 98 5.10 -0.88 9.28
CA GLY A 98 5.37 -2.18 9.88
C GLY A 98 5.50 -2.13 11.40
N ARG A 99 6.27 -1.16 11.92
CA ARG A 99 6.47 -0.95 13.36
C ARG A 99 5.16 -0.64 14.08
N ILE A 100 4.32 0.25 13.53
CA ILE A 100 3.03 0.62 14.12
C ILE A 100 2.15 -0.62 14.33
N GLY A 101 1.96 -1.43 13.28
CA GLY A 101 1.16 -2.66 13.37
C GLY A 101 1.73 -3.68 14.34
N ALA A 102 3.05 -3.92 14.29
CA ALA A 102 3.72 -4.89 15.15
C ALA A 102 3.75 -4.45 16.63
N LYS A 103 3.96 -3.17 16.89
CA LYS A 103 3.91 -2.62 18.25
C LYS A 103 2.51 -2.78 18.85
N PHE A 104 1.48 -2.42 18.11
CA PHE A 104 0.10 -2.65 18.52
C PHE A 104 -0.14 -4.13 18.87
N ILE A 105 0.21 -5.06 17.97
CA ILE A 105 0.08 -6.51 18.20
C ILE A 105 0.80 -6.93 19.47
N ALA A 106 2.08 -6.57 19.63
CA ALA A 106 2.89 -6.95 20.77
C ALA A 106 2.30 -6.43 22.10
N GLU A 107 1.77 -5.21 22.12
CA GLU A 107 1.10 -4.62 23.28
C GLU A 107 -0.20 -5.36 23.62
N GLN A 108 -1.03 -5.69 22.61
CA GLN A 108 -2.32 -6.37 22.83
C GLN A 108 -2.16 -7.79 23.37
N ILE A 109 -1.14 -8.53 22.92
CA ILE A 109 -0.87 -9.90 23.42
C ILE A 109 0.08 -9.93 24.61
N GLY A 110 0.43 -8.76 25.18
CA GLY A 110 1.30 -8.67 26.36
C GLY A 110 2.74 -9.13 26.13
N GLY A 111 3.24 -8.99 24.91
CA GLY A 111 4.63 -9.33 24.50
C GLY A 111 4.92 -10.82 24.39
N LYS A 112 3.90 -11.67 24.28
CA LYS A 112 4.06 -13.14 24.23
C LYS A 112 2.89 -13.78 23.49
N GLY A 113 3.16 -14.76 22.64
CA GLY A 113 2.13 -15.52 21.92
C GLY A 113 2.55 -15.92 20.51
N ASP A 114 1.65 -16.59 19.83
CA ASP A 114 1.82 -17.11 18.49
C ASP A 114 1.22 -16.12 17.47
N VAL A 115 2.07 -15.54 16.61
CA VAL A 115 1.69 -14.52 15.62
C VAL A 115 1.78 -15.10 14.22
N VAL A 116 0.78 -14.81 13.40
CA VAL A 116 0.77 -15.07 11.96
C VAL A 116 1.08 -13.77 11.22
N ILE A 117 1.89 -13.87 10.16
CA ILE A 117 2.22 -12.77 9.26
C ILE A 117 1.58 -12.99 7.89
N LEU A 118 0.83 -11.99 7.41
CA LEU A 118 0.31 -11.92 6.05
C LEU A 118 1.04 -10.80 5.31
N ASN A 119 1.97 -11.19 4.46
CA ASN A 119 2.78 -10.28 3.65
C ASN A 119 2.06 -9.86 2.36
N GLY A 120 2.52 -8.76 1.77
CA GLY A 120 2.14 -8.33 0.42
C GLY A 120 2.82 -9.16 -0.67
N ILE A 121 3.11 -8.53 -1.83
CA ILE A 121 3.76 -9.18 -2.97
C ILE A 121 5.25 -9.40 -2.67
N ALA A 122 5.72 -10.62 -2.81
CA ALA A 122 7.13 -10.96 -2.67
C ALA A 122 8.02 -10.18 -3.66
N GLY A 123 9.12 -9.63 -3.18
CA GLY A 123 10.05 -8.82 -3.99
C GLY A 123 9.58 -7.38 -4.26
N SER A 124 8.47 -6.96 -3.67
CA SER A 124 8.06 -5.55 -3.60
C SER A 124 8.80 -4.86 -2.45
N THR A 125 9.44 -3.71 -2.73
CA THR A 125 10.13 -2.93 -1.70
C THR A 125 9.19 -2.48 -0.57
N CYS A 126 7.94 -2.17 -0.89
CA CYS A 126 6.90 -1.85 0.08
C CYS A 126 6.69 -3.00 1.06
N SER A 127 6.43 -4.23 0.54
CA SER A 127 6.21 -5.42 1.37
C SER A 127 7.44 -5.75 2.23
N GLU A 128 8.63 -5.72 1.63
CA GLU A 128 9.87 -6.01 2.35
C GLU A 128 10.16 -5.02 3.48
N ASN A 129 9.98 -3.72 3.23
CA ASN A 129 10.19 -2.69 4.25
C ASN A 129 9.17 -2.76 5.38
N ARG A 130 7.90 -3.01 5.09
CA ARG A 130 6.87 -3.23 6.13
C ARG A 130 7.22 -4.42 7.00
N TYR A 131 7.64 -5.53 6.39
CA TYR A 131 8.09 -6.71 7.12
C TYR A 131 9.31 -6.42 8.01
N LEU A 132 10.34 -5.72 7.48
CA LEU A 132 11.52 -5.34 8.25
C LEU A 132 11.16 -4.48 9.47
N GLY A 133 10.25 -3.52 9.30
CA GLY A 133 9.76 -2.69 10.42
C GLY A 133 9.01 -3.51 11.46
N ALA A 134 8.17 -4.45 11.05
CA ALA A 134 7.47 -5.35 11.97
C ALA A 134 8.43 -6.28 12.72
N LYS A 135 9.39 -6.84 11.98
CA LYS A 135 10.41 -7.73 12.54
C LYS A 135 11.27 -7.02 13.59
N GLU A 136 11.66 -5.77 13.35
CA GLU A 136 12.40 -4.96 14.32
C GLU A 136 11.67 -4.89 15.68
N ILE A 137 10.34 -4.79 15.67
CA ILE A 137 9.54 -4.78 16.90
C ILE A 137 9.42 -6.18 17.49
N PHE A 138 9.03 -7.19 16.71
CA PHE A 138 8.85 -8.55 17.22
C PHE A 138 10.13 -9.13 17.80
N ASP A 139 11.30 -8.82 17.23
CA ASP A 139 12.60 -9.26 17.76
C ASP A 139 12.92 -8.71 19.17
N GLN A 140 12.22 -7.67 19.64
CA GLN A 140 12.34 -7.15 21.01
C GLN A 140 11.54 -7.98 22.02
N TYR A 141 10.65 -8.86 21.56
CA TYR A 141 9.79 -9.70 22.40
C TYR A 141 10.08 -11.19 22.19
N PRO A 142 11.03 -11.77 22.93
CA PRO A 142 11.50 -13.15 22.70
C PRO A 142 10.45 -14.24 22.94
N ASP A 143 9.33 -13.89 23.62
CA ASP A 143 8.22 -14.79 23.85
C ASP A 143 7.11 -14.69 22.78
N ILE A 144 7.26 -13.80 21.79
CA ILE A 144 6.45 -13.80 20.56
C ILE A 144 7.08 -14.77 19.58
N LYS A 145 6.27 -15.66 19.02
CA LYS A 145 6.68 -16.61 18.00
C LYS A 145 5.94 -16.36 16.70
N ILE A 146 6.67 -16.17 15.63
CA ILE A 146 6.07 -16.16 14.30
C ILE A 146 5.86 -17.61 13.88
N VAL A 147 4.62 -18.08 13.90
CA VAL A 147 4.25 -19.48 13.64
C VAL A 147 3.90 -19.74 12.18
N ASN A 148 3.59 -18.71 11.43
CA ASN A 148 3.38 -18.78 9.99
C ASN A 148 3.66 -17.42 9.34
N GLU A 149 4.25 -17.45 8.15
CA GLU A 149 4.43 -16.32 7.25
C GLU A 149 3.92 -16.71 5.86
N THR A 150 3.07 -15.87 5.26
CA THR A 150 2.46 -16.13 3.95
C THR A 150 2.46 -14.87 3.11
N ASP A 151 2.95 -14.96 1.88
CA ASP A 151 2.78 -13.92 0.87
C ASP A 151 1.38 -14.06 0.28
N ALA A 152 0.50 -13.14 0.62
CA ALA A 152 -0.89 -13.12 0.19
C ALA A 152 -1.19 -12.01 -0.83
N ASP A 153 -0.15 -11.33 -1.33
CA ASP A 153 -0.16 -10.41 -2.49
C ASP A 153 -1.16 -9.25 -2.37
N TRP A 154 -1.51 -8.81 -1.13
CA TRP A 154 -2.61 -7.89 -0.83
C TRP A 154 -3.97 -8.34 -1.39
N ASP A 155 -4.11 -9.65 -1.67
CA ASP A 155 -5.30 -10.25 -2.26
C ASP A 155 -6.17 -10.91 -1.19
N TYR A 156 -7.47 -10.58 -1.20
CA TYR A 156 -8.46 -11.14 -0.27
C TYR A 156 -8.55 -12.66 -0.35
N ALA A 157 -8.64 -13.22 -1.57
CA ALA A 157 -8.86 -14.65 -1.74
C ALA A 157 -7.65 -15.47 -1.30
N LYS A 158 -6.43 -15.00 -1.60
CA LYS A 158 -5.20 -15.66 -1.15
C LYS A 158 -5.06 -15.65 0.37
N ALA A 159 -5.32 -14.52 1.00
CA ALA A 159 -5.30 -14.40 2.45
C ALA A 159 -6.35 -15.29 3.10
N LYS A 160 -7.59 -15.31 2.55
CA LYS A 160 -8.66 -16.18 3.07
C LYS A 160 -8.27 -17.64 3.06
N VAL A 161 -7.77 -18.15 1.92
CA VAL A 161 -7.29 -19.54 1.79
C VAL A 161 -6.19 -19.86 2.81
N ALA A 162 -5.23 -18.94 3.00
CA ALA A 162 -4.14 -19.14 3.96
C ALA A 162 -4.67 -19.23 5.40
N VAL A 163 -5.56 -18.32 5.81
CA VAL A 163 -6.12 -18.30 7.17
C VAL A 163 -7.05 -19.50 7.40
N GLU A 164 -7.90 -19.86 6.44
CA GLU A 164 -8.74 -21.07 6.51
C GLU A 164 -7.91 -22.35 6.69
N ALA A 165 -6.76 -22.45 6.03
CA ALA A 165 -5.85 -23.58 6.19
C ALA A 165 -5.26 -23.66 7.61
N LEU A 166 -4.91 -22.52 8.22
CA LEU A 166 -4.43 -22.43 9.60
C LEU A 166 -5.54 -22.83 10.59
N ILE A 167 -6.75 -22.32 10.39
CA ILE A 167 -7.93 -22.69 11.17
C ILE A 167 -8.20 -24.20 11.05
N GLY A 168 -8.19 -24.74 9.84
CA GLY A 168 -8.45 -26.18 9.57
C GLY A 168 -7.41 -27.09 10.20
N SER A 169 -6.18 -26.62 10.39
CA SER A 169 -5.12 -27.36 11.11
C SER A 169 -5.16 -27.19 12.64
N ASN A 170 -6.13 -26.43 13.17
CA ASN A 170 -6.20 -26.02 14.58
C ASN A 170 -4.92 -25.34 15.08
N GLN A 171 -4.27 -24.55 14.22
CA GLN A 171 -3.11 -23.75 14.62
C GLN A 171 -3.54 -22.75 15.69
N HIS A 172 -2.86 -22.73 16.83
CA HIS A 172 -3.07 -21.70 17.82
C HIS A 172 -2.52 -20.36 17.30
N ILE A 173 -3.31 -19.31 17.40
CA ILE A 173 -2.98 -17.97 16.91
C ILE A 173 -3.46 -16.97 17.96
N ASP A 174 -2.54 -16.14 18.47
CA ASP A 174 -2.85 -15.06 19.41
C ASP A 174 -3.04 -13.71 18.73
N ALA A 175 -2.43 -13.51 17.55
CA ALA A 175 -2.63 -12.32 16.75
C ALA A 175 -2.23 -12.53 15.27
N ILE A 176 -2.72 -11.63 14.39
CA ILE A 176 -2.33 -11.59 12.97
C ILE A 176 -1.76 -10.20 12.66
N TRP A 177 -0.49 -10.16 12.25
CA TRP A 177 0.07 -8.98 11.62
C TRP A 177 -0.13 -9.05 10.11
N SER A 178 -0.84 -8.08 9.54
CA SER A 178 -1.20 -8.05 8.12
C SER A 178 -0.79 -6.72 7.50
N GLN A 179 -0.24 -6.79 6.31
CA GLN A 179 0.18 -5.63 5.53
C GLN A 179 -0.95 -4.99 4.70
N GLY A 180 -2.15 -5.53 4.70
CA GLY A 180 -3.19 -5.04 3.79
C GLY A 180 -4.60 -5.21 4.32
N GLY A 181 -5.45 -4.19 4.08
CA GLY A 181 -6.82 -4.18 4.55
C GLY A 181 -7.67 -5.33 4.01
N ALA A 182 -7.57 -5.65 2.72
CA ALA A 182 -8.29 -6.77 2.11
C ALA A 182 -7.87 -8.13 2.72
N MET A 183 -6.59 -8.29 3.07
CA MET A 183 -6.10 -9.51 3.71
C MET A 183 -6.60 -9.64 5.15
N THR A 184 -6.66 -8.51 5.89
CA THR A 184 -7.20 -8.50 7.25
C THR A 184 -8.71 -8.73 7.25
N GLN A 185 -9.44 -8.11 6.30
CA GLN A 185 -10.85 -8.42 6.08
C GLN A 185 -11.07 -9.92 5.86
N ALA A 186 -10.27 -10.54 4.98
CA ALA A 186 -10.34 -11.98 4.70
C ALA A 186 -10.08 -12.83 5.95
N ALA A 187 -9.13 -12.41 6.80
CA ALA A 187 -8.85 -13.10 8.07
C ALA A 187 -10.04 -13.01 9.03
N VAL A 188 -10.64 -11.83 9.19
CA VAL A 188 -11.85 -11.64 10.03
C VAL A 188 -13.01 -12.50 9.52
N ASP A 189 -13.25 -12.51 8.20
CA ASP A 189 -14.31 -13.30 7.60
C ASP A 189 -14.09 -14.82 7.81
N ALA A 190 -12.84 -15.30 7.66
CA ALA A 190 -12.50 -16.71 7.89
C ALA A 190 -12.74 -17.12 9.36
N TYR A 191 -12.38 -16.27 10.32
CA TYR A 191 -12.63 -16.50 11.75
C TYR A 191 -14.13 -16.54 12.06
N ASN A 192 -14.89 -15.57 11.54
CA ASN A 192 -16.35 -15.52 11.73
C ASN A 192 -17.05 -16.74 11.15
N GLU A 193 -16.69 -17.18 9.93
CA GLU A 193 -17.25 -18.36 9.28
C GLU A 193 -16.93 -19.65 10.03
N ALA A 194 -15.74 -19.74 10.63
CA ALA A 194 -15.33 -20.86 11.45
C ALA A 194 -15.91 -20.83 12.88
N GLY A 195 -16.52 -19.72 13.29
CA GLY A 195 -17.03 -19.52 14.65
C GLY A 195 -15.91 -19.38 15.69
N TRP A 196 -14.72 -18.93 15.27
CA TRP A 196 -13.59 -18.67 16.16
C TRP A 196 -13.68 -17.26 16.73
N ALA A 197 -13.20 -17.08 17.97
CA ALA A 197 -13.04 -15.75 18.54
C ALA A 197 -11.97 -14.97 17.78
N LEU A 198 -12.28 -13.72 17.42
CA LEU A 198 -11.32 -12.84 16.75
C LEU A 198 -10.14 -12.52 17.68
N VAL A 199 -8.96 -12.45 17.12
CA VAL A 199 -7.72 -12.07 17.78
C VAL A 199 -7.31 -10.65 17.33
N PRO A 200 -6.41 -9.95 18.05
CA PRO A 200 -5.87 -8.67 17.56
C PRO A 200 -5.25 -8.81 16.16
N MET A 201 -5.59 -7.89 15.27
CA MET A 201 -5.03 -7.85 13.91
C MET A 201 -4.61 -6.44 13.53
N SER A 202 -3.55 -6.29 12.72
CA SER A 202 -3.28 -5.03 12.01
C SER A 202 -3.91 -5.06 10.63
N GLY A 203 -4.14 -3.89 10.02
CA GLY A 203 -4.69 -3.81 8.67
C GLY A 203 -4.21 -2.55 7.95
N GLU A 204 -4.88 -2.21 6.86
CA GLU A 204 -4.61 -1.03 6.05
C GLU A 204 -5.93 -0.41 5.58
N GLY A 205 -5.95 0.88 5.27
CA GLY A 205 -7.14 1.70 5.07
C GLY A 205 -8.03 1.37 3.89
N SER A 206 -8.53 0.14 3.76
CA SER A 206 -9.62 -0.19 2.84
C SER A 206 -10.98 -0.13 3.53
N ASN A 207 -12.00 0.28 2.79
CA ASN A 207 -13.36 0.39 3.32
C ASN A 207 -13.92 -0.95 3.81
N GLY A 208 -13.58 -2.05 3.12
CA GLY A 208 -13.97 -3.41 3.53
C GLY A 208 -13.36 -3.82 4.88
N PHE A 209 -12.11 -3.47 5.12
CA PHE A 209 -11.51 -3.71 6.43
C PHE A 209 -12.15 -2.85 7.54
N LEU A 210 -12.37 -1.57 7.30
CA LEU A 210 -13.03 -0.71 8.28
C LEU A 210 -14.47 -1.17 8.57
N LYS A 211 -15.17 -1.71 7.56
CA LYS A 211 -16.50 -2.33 7.74
C LYS A 211 -16.44 -3.48 8.73
N VAL A 212 -15.60 -4.49 8.46
CA VAL A 212 -15.53 -5.67 9.36
C VAL A 212 -15.00 -5.31 10.74
N TRP A 213 -14.11 -4.32 10.85
CA TRP A 213 -13.68 -3.82 12.16
C TRP A 213 -14.84 -3.18 12.91
N LYS A 214 -15.59 -2.27 12.27
CA LYS A 214 -16.78 -1.62 12.87
C LYS A 214 -17.84 -2.63 13.30
N GLU A 215 -18.13 -3.64 12.48
CA GLU A 215 -19.13 -4.66 12.74
C GLU A 215 -18.75 -5.60 13.90
N ASN A 216 -17.45 -5.79 14.18
CA ASN A 216 -16.97 -6.73 15.18
C ASN A 216 -16.40 -6.07 16.44
N LYS A 217 -16.23 -4.73 16.50
CA LYS A 217 -15.64 -4.05 17.65
C LYS A 217 -16.41 -4.24 18.96
N GLU A 218 -17.75 -4.24 18.91
CA GLU A 218 -18.57 -4.50 20.10
C GLU A 218 -18.44 -5.95 20.59
N GLY A 219 -18.05 -6.89 19.72
CA GLY A 219 -17.70 -8.26 20.06
C GLY A 219 -16.30 -8.44 20.62
N GLY A 220 -15.53 -7.35 20.76
CA GLY A 220 -14.18 -7.33 21.30
C GLY A 220 -13.06 -7.44 20.26
N PHE A 221 -13.37 -7.32 18.98
CA PHE A 221 -12.32 -7.24 17.96
C PHE A 221 -11.59 -5.91 18.03
N ILE A 222 -10.28 -5.97 18.19
CA ILE A 222 -9.39 -4.81 18.28
C ILE A 222 -8.39 -4.80 17.14
N SER A 223 -8.14 -3.62 16.59
CA SER A 223 -7.25 -3.47 15.45
C SER A 223 -6.57 -2.10 15.41
N ILE A 224 -5.64 -1.95 14.47
CA ILE A 224 -5.02 -0.68 14.07
C ILE A 224 -4.83 -0.67 12.55
N CYS A 225 -4.95 0.52 11.97
CA CYS A 225 -4.78 0.72 10.54
C CYS A 225 -3.73 1.80 10.27
N PRO A 226 -2.45 1.45 10.09
CA PRO A 226 -1.45 2.41 9.61
C PRO A 226 -1.86 3.00 8.26
N TRP A 227 -1.53 4.29 8.04
CA TRP A 227 -1.90 5.00 6.83
C TRP A 227 -1.05 4.59 5.63
N TYR A 228 -1.73 4.44 4.51
CA TYR A 228 -1.12 4.43 3.19
C TYR A 228 -2.02 5.20 2.21
N PRO A 229 -1.70 6.45 1.89
CA PRO A 229 -2.59 7.30 1.11
C PRO A 229 -2.48 7.02 -0.39
N THR A 230 -3.62 6.96 -1.09
CA THR A 230 -3.65 6.79 -2.54
C THR A 230 -3.18 8.03 -3.30
N TYR A 231 -3.20 9.21 -2.67
CA TYR A 231 -2.69 10.45 -3.26
C TYR A 231 -1.15 10.51 -3.38
N ILE A 232 -0.43 9.49 -2.94
CA ILE A 232 1.02 9.38 -3.17
C ILE A 232 1.38 9.54 -4.66
N SER A 233 0.50 9.09 -5.57
CA SER A 233 0.66 9.26 -7.02
C SER A 233 0.66 10.73 -7.45
N THR A 234 -0.17 11.57 -6.84
CA THR A 234 -0.21 13.00 -7.14
C THR A 234 0.99 13.75 -6.55
N VAL A 235 1.47 13.30 -5.39
CA VAL A 235 2.72 13.82 -4.80
C VAL A 235 3.90 13.52 -5.71
N ALA A 236 3.96 12.31 -6.28
CA ALA A 236 5.01 11.96 -7.24
C ALA A 236 4.95 12.81 -8.52
N MET A 237 3.75 13.11 -9.03
CA MET A 237 3.56 14.05 -10.14
C MET A 237 4.06 15.46 -9.79
N ASP A 238 3.72 15.97 -8.61
CA ASP A 238 4.16 17.31 -8.18
C ASP A 238 5.69 17.37 -8.03
N GLN A 239 6.36 16.29 -7.58
CA GLN A 239 7.84 16.22 -7.58
C GLN A 239 8.40 16.25 -9.00
N ALA A 240 7.78 15.54 -9.96
CA ALA A 240 8.19 15.57 -11.36
C ALA A 240 8.08 17.00 -11.94
N LEU A 241 6.98 17.70 -11.69
CA LEU A 241 6.78 19.09 -12.14
C LEU A 241 7.81 20.04 -11.54
N ARG A 242 8.11 19.90 -10.25
CA ARG A 242 9.15 20.72 -9.60
C ARG A 242 10.52 20.51 -10.23
N ALA A 243 10.88 19.22 -10.50
CA ALA A 243 12.14 18.91 -11.18
C ALA A 243 12.20 19.49 -12.60
N LEU A 244 11.10 19.40 -13.39
CA LEU A 244 11.00 20.02 -14.73
C LEU A 244 11.14 21.54 -14.69
N ASN A 245 10.68 22.19 -13.61
CA ASN A 245 10.85 23.64 -13.39
C ASN A 245 12.25 24.02 -12.89
N GLY A 246 13.18 23.06 -12.78
CA GLY A 246 14.54 23.29 -12.33
C GLY A 246 14.69 23.46 -10.82
N GLU A 247 13.68 23.09 -10.04
CA GLU A 247 13.77 23.08 -8.58
C GLU A 247 14.61 21.88 -8.11
N THR A 248 15.35 22.07 -7.02
CA THR A 248 15.98 20.94 -6.32
C THR A 248 14.91 20.20 -5.54
N ILE A 249 14.77 18.91 -5.81
CA ILE A 249 13.91 18.02 -5.05
C ILE A 249 14.74 17.06 -4.18
N GLU A 250 14.13 16.50 -3.15
CA GLU A 250 14.78 15.48 -2.32
C GLU A 250 14.91 14.16 -3.10
N ALA A 251 16.02 13.45 -2.91
CA ALA A 251 16.23 12.15 -3.52
C ALA A 251 15.16 11.13 -3.05
N MET A 252 14.70 11.26 -1.80
CA MET A 252 13.60 10.52 -1.23
C MET A 252 12.65 11.48 -0.51
N TYR A 253 11.42 11.58 -0.99
CA TYR A 253 10.34 12.28 -0.33
C TYR A 253 9.45 11.27 0.39
N THR A 254 9.40 11.33 1.72
CA THR A 254 8.62 10.39 2.53
C THR A 254 7.38 11.08 3.07
N LEU A 255 6.20 10.51 2.80
CA LEU A 255 4.94 10.98 3.37
C LEU A 255 4.90 10.65 4.86
N PRO A 256 4.24 11.50 5.68
CA PRO A 256 4.15 11.27 7.12
C PRO A 256 3.33 10.03 7.43
N SER A 257 3.76 9.28 8.46
CA SER A 257 3.03 8.15 9.00
C SER A 257 1.96 8.60 9.98
N ALA A 258 0.79 7.95 9.94
CA ALA A 258 -0.29 8.09 10.90
C ALA A 258 -1.07 6.77 10.98
N SER A 259 -2.13 6.72 11.79
CA SER A 259 -2.96 5.51 11.92
C SER A 259 -4.42 5.90 12.12
N ILE A 260 -5.32 5.06 11.62
CA ILE A 260 -6.73 5.04 12.02
C ILE A 260 -6.81 4.15 13.25
N THR A 261 -7.41 4.66 14.31
CA THR A 261 -7.72 3.95 15.54
C THR A 261 -9.20 3.61 15.62
N GLU A 262 -9.61 2.90 16.64
CA GLU A 262 -11.03 2.57 16.83
C GLU A 262 -11.93 3.82 16.91
N ASP A 263 -11.43 4.90 17.49
CA ASP A 263 -12.17 6.16 17.62
C ASP A 263 -12.37 6.87 16.26
N ASP A 264 -11.53 6.56 15.26
CA ASP A 264 -11.54 7.19 13.95
C ASP A 264 -12.40 6.46 12.92
N ILE A 265 -12.85 5.23 13.20
CA ILE A 265 -13.54 4.36 12.23
C ILE A 265 -14.74 5.09 11.60
N ASP A 266 -15.55 5.77 12.41
CA ASP A 266 -16.76 6.47 11.94
C ASP A 266 -16.44 7.68 11.04
N THR A 267 -15.23 8.20 11.11
CA THR A 267 -14.75 9.30 10.26
C THR A 267 -14.36 8.80 8.87
N TYR A 268 -13.77 7.61 8.80
CA TYR A 268 -13.19 7.08 7.56
C TYR A 268 -14.06 6.05 6.85
N TYR A 269 -14.90 5.29 7.56
CA TYR A 269 -15.75 4.28 6.96
C TYR A 269 -16.96 4.90 6.24
N SER A 270 -17.14 4.54 4.97
CA SER A 270 -18.22 4.99 4.11
C SER A 270 -19.11 3.81 3.68
N PRO A 271 -20.29 3.59 4.31
CA PRO A 271 -21.13 2.41 4.06
C PRO A 271 -21.71 2.32 2.64
N GLU A 272 -21.78 3.45 1.92
CA GLU A 272 -22.27 3.53 0.53
C GLU A 272 -21.18 3.28 -0.51
N LEU A 273 -19.92 3.17 -0.11
CA LEU A 273 -18.80 2.91 -1.02
C LEU A 273 -18.39 1.42 -0.99
N PRO A 274 -17.85 0.90 -2.09
CA PRO A 274 -17.45 -0.50 -2.16
C PRO A 274 -16.31 -0.82 -1.20
N GLU A 275 -16.15 -2.09 -0.88
CA GLU A 275 -15.10 -2.58 0.01
C GLU A 275 -13.68 -2.30 -0.51
N SER A 276 -13.53 -2.18 -1.83
CA SER A 276 -12.27 -1.84 -2.50
C SER A 276 -11.89 -0.35 -2.44
N TYR A 277 -12.74 0.51 -1.88
CA TYR A 277 -12.43 1.93 -1.69
C TYR A 277 -11.33 2.11 -0.63
N TRP A 278 -10.30 2.90 -0.95
CA TRP A 278 -9.23 3.28 -0.03
C TRP A 278 -9.56 4.60 0.63
N VAL A 279 -9.63 4.60 1.95
CA VAL A 279 -10.21 5.71 2.71
C VAL A 279 -9.27 6.91 2.89
N ILE A 280 -7.95 6.72 2.70
CA ILE A 280 -6.98 7.82 2.77
C ILE A 280 -6.70 8.33 1.36
N THR A 281 -7.47 9.33 0.94
CA THR A 281 -7.50 9.85 -0.43
C THR A 281 -7.67 11.37 -0.44
N ASN A 282 -7.26 12.01 -1.55
CA ASN A 282 -7.53 13.42 -1.85
C ASN A 282 -8.67 13.59 -2.87
N LEU A 283 -9.34 12.51 -3.27
CA LEU A 283 -10.52 12.60 -4.13
C LEU A 283 -11.65 13.32 -3.40
N ASN A 284 -12.34 14.21 -4.10
CA ASN A 284 -13.57 14.82 -3.59
C ASN A 284 -14.79 13.91 -3.86
N ASP A 285 -15.93 14.24 -3.26
CA ASP A 285 -17.16 13.43 -3.36
C ASP A 285 -17.63 13.21 -4.81
N GLU A 286 -17.47 14.19 -5.71
CA GLU A 286 -17.84 14.07 -7.12
C GLU A 286 -16.96 13.02 -7.82
N GLN A 287 -15.65 13.10 -7.63
CA GLN A 287 -14.67 12.15 -8.18
C GLN A 287 -14.86 10.74 -7.62
N ILE A 288 -15.12 10.63 -6.31
CA ILE A 288 -15.44 9.33 -5.67
C ILE A 288 -16.70 8.73 -6.29
N ASN A 289 -17.75 9.53 -6.48
CA ASN A 289 -18.98 9.05 -7.09
C ASN A 289 -18.80 8.64 -8.57
N GLU A 290 -17.95 9.33 -9.33
CA GLU A 290 -17.64 8.97 -10.72
C GLU A 290 -16.91 7.64 -10.83
N ILE A 291 -16.01 7.34 -9.87
CA ILE A 291 -15.21 6.11 -9.89
C ILE A 291 -16.00 4.89 -9.38
N PHE A 292 -16.80 5.07 -8.34
CA PHE A 292 -17.34 3.97 -7.54
C PHE A 292 -18.87 3.84 -7.59
N LYS A 293 -19.59 4.78 -8.17
CA LYS A 293 -21.06 4.77 -8.35
C LYS A 293 -21.45 4.91 -9.80
#